data_1cb7db858ccf1b8bfc32c909298a6bec
#
_entry.id   1cb7db858ccf1b8bfc32c909298a6bec
#
_cell.length_a   1.000
_cell.length_b   1.000
_cell.length_c   1.000
_cell.angle_alpha   90.00
_cell.angle_beta   90.00
_cell.angle_gamma   90.00
#
_symmetry.space_group_name_H-M   'P 1'
#
loop_
_entity.id
_entity.type
_entity.pdbx_description
1 polymer ?
#
loop_
_entity_poly.entity_id
_entity_poly.type
_entity_poly.pdbx_seq_one_letter_code
_entity_poly.pdbx_strand_id
1 'polypeptide(L)'
;MSAPAPTRRVVALGMLGTVIGGGLLARAAAPLTQPLPNGASDDQLRFLEEAARWNLPVLGRADAPLTLVLFFDYHCPFCRQLEPELPPLVAANPDLRVLFAEYPVLRPDSAIASRMALAAAAQGRYLPAHDWLFRVQGRYSAHMVPALAAAIGADPGRLAMTMESPPIATAIRRNLDAGQWLGIDGTPAMLSTRGEIEGAVPAPVLQQFVAAMRHAAAAGVAPERPA
;
A
#
# COMPACT_ATOMS: atom_id res chain seq x y z
N MET A 1 -41.69 68.89 28.47
CA MET A 1 -42.10 68.59 27.11
C MET A 1 -41.36 67.36 26.68
N SER A 2 -41.97 66.16 26.88
CA SER A 2 -41.34 64.88 26.58
C SER A 2 -42.11 64.26 25.41
N ALA A 3 -41.34 63.89 24.37
CA ALA A 3 -41.86 63.24 23.18
C ALA A 3 -42.10 61.72 23.44
N PRO A 4 -43.12 61.08 22.85
CA PRO A 4 -43.40 59.68 23.07
C PRO A 4 -42.53 58.79 22.17
N ALA A 5 -42.15 57.62 22.71
CA ALA A 5 -41.40 56.58 22.02
C ALA A 5 -42.24 55.79 21.00
N PRO A 6 -41.67 55.29 19.89
CA PRO A 6 -42.40 54.54 18.90
C PRO A 6 -42.63 53.05 19.33
N THR A 7 -43.84 52.58 19.15
CA THR A 7 -44.30 51.22 19.34
C THR A 7 -43.70 50.27 18.34
N ARG A 8 -42.95 49.23 18.77
CA ARG A 8 -42.47 48.15 17.95
C ARG A 8 -43.64 47.18 17.61
N ARG A 9 -44.00 47.08 16.35
CA ARG A 9 -44.85 46.04 15.80
C ARG A 9 -44.02 44.74 15.72
N VAL A 10 -44.45 43.69 16.48
CA VAL A 10 -43.95 42.35 16.38
C VAL A 10 -44.59 41.71 15.13
N VAL A 11 -43.83 41.44 14.10
CA VAL A 11 -44.24 40.64 12.96
C VAL A 11 -43.82 39.22 13.29
N ALA A 12 -44.82 38.34 13.52
CA ALA A 12 -44.63 36.90 13.66
C ALA A 12 -44.30 36.32 12.25
N LEU A 13 -43.08 35.95 12.05
CA LEU A 13 -42.65 35.23 10.83
C LEU A 13 -42.80 33.72 11.09
N GLY A 14 -43.77 33.10 10.45
CA GLY A 14 -44.00 31.66 10.52
C GLY A 14 -42.80 30.91 9.94
N MET A 15 -42.19 30.05 10.74
CA MET A 15 -41.19 29.10 10.26
C MET A 15 -41.87 27.97 9.50
N LEU A 16 -41.82 27.97 8.18
CA LEU A 16 -42.01 26.77 7.36
C LEU A 16 -40.73 25.91 7.51
N GLY A 17 -40.84 24.80 8.25
CA GLY A 17 -39.78 23.81 8.32
C GLY A 17 -39.59 23.12 7.00
N THR A 18 -38.53 23.44 6.28
CA THR A 18 -38.06 22.66 5.14
C THR A 18 -37.25 21.48 5.68
N VAL A 19 -37.84 20.28 5.60
CA VAL A 19 -37.13 19.02 5.82
C VAL A 19 -36.15 18.85 4.67
N ILE A 20 -34.87 19.19 4.92
CA ILE A 20 -33.79 18.85 3.98
C ILE A 20 -33.53 17.37 4.15
N GLY A 21 -34.09 16.57 3.25
CA GLY A 21 -33.74 15.15 3.12
C GLY A 21 -32.24 15.01 2.93
N GLY A 22 -31.56 14.38 3.89
CA GLY A 22 -30.15 14.02 3.80
C GLY A 22 -29.95 12.98 2.69
N GLY A 23 -29.80 13.46 1.45
CA GLY A 23 -29.27 12.65 0.38
C GLY A 23 -27.81 12.35 0.70
N LEU A 24 -27.47 11.07 0.94
CA LEU A 24 -26.11 10.59 0.84
C LEU A 24 -25.64 10.93 -0.59
N LEU A 25 -24.91 12.03 -0.73
CA LEU A 25 -24.16 12.30 -1.95
C LEU A 25 -23.10 11.22 -2.02
N ALA A 26 -23.34 10.17 -2.80
CA ALA A 26 -22.32 9.25 -3.22
C ALA A 26 -21.21 10.12 -3.85
N ARG A 27 -20.10 10.19 -3.14
CA ARG A 27 -18.93 10.93 -3.61
C ARG A 27 -18.48 10.21 -4.88
N ALA A 28 -18.82 10.78 -6.03
CA ALA A 28 -18.38 10.27 -7.32
C ALA A 28 -16.85 10.18 -7.26
N ALA A 29 -16.31 8.98 -7.45
CA ALA A 29 -14.87 8.79 -7.54
C ALA A 29 -14.36 9.71 -8.67
N ALA A 30 -13.33 10.50 -8.36
CA ALA A 30 -12.67 11.31 -9.37
C ALA A 30 -12.25 10.39 -10.54
N PRO A 31 -12.42 10.80 -11.79
CA PRO A 31 -11.97 10.01 -12.92
C PRO A 31 -10.46 9.78 -12.80
N LEU A 32 -10.02 8.57 -13.13
CA LEU A 32 -8.61 8.22 -13.18
C LEU A 32 -7.89 9.21 -14.09
N THR A 33 -6.87 9.89 -13.59
CA THR A 33 -6.03 10.78 -14.40
C THR A 33 -5.07 9.99 -15.29
N GLN A 34 -4.87 8.70 -15.02
CA GLN A 34 -4.07 7.79 -15.82
C GLN A 34 -4.89 6.55 -16.22
N PRO A 35 -4.80 6.10 -17.48
CA PRO A 35 -5.41 4.84 -17.88
C PRO A 35 -4.73 3.68 -17.14
N LEU A 36 -5.52 2.65 -16.81
CA LEU A 36 -4.95 1.41 -16.26
C LEU A 36 -4.03 0.77 -17.30
N PRO A 37 -2.92 0.13 -16.87
CA PRO A 37 -2.01 -0.56 -17.78
C PRO A 37 -2.74 -1.70 -18.51
N ASN A 38 -2.38 -1.92 -19.77
CA ASN A 38 -3.04 -2.89 -20.64
C ASN A 38 -2.35 -4.26 -20.68
N GLY A 39 -1.20 -4.40 -20.04
CA GLY A 39 -0.42 -5.64 -19.97
C GLY A 39 0.93 -5.41 -19.34
N ALA A 40 1.54 -6.47 -18.83
CA ALA A 40 2.90 -6.46 -18.34
C ALA A 40 3.88 -6.76 -19.49
N SER A 41 5.08 -6.16 -19.44
CA SER A 41 6.17 -6.51 -20.34
C SER A 41 6.68 -7.94 -20.09
N ASP A 42 7.41 -8.50 -21.04
CA ASP A 42 8.03 -9.83 -20.87
C ASP A 42 8.95 -9.87 -19.64
N ASP A 43 9.66 -8.79 -19.36
CA ASP A 43 10.53 -8.68 -18.18
C ASP A 43 9.73 -8.62 -16.88
N GLN A 44 8.61 -7.89 -16.85
CA GLN A 44 7.71 -7.85 -15.69
C GLN A 44 7.08 -9.23 -15.44
N LEU A 45 6.67 -9.96 -16.48
CA LEU A 45 6.12 -11.30 -16.35
C LEU A 45 7.16 -12.28 -15.80
N ARG A 46 8.38 -12.25 -16.34
CA ARG A 46 9.50 -13.07 -15.87
C ARG A 46 9.81 -12.78 -14.40
N PHE A 47 9.83 -11.50 -14.03
CA PHE A 47 9.99 -11.11 -12.63
C PHE A 47 8.89 -11.66 -11.73
N LEU A 48 7.61 -11.56 -12.14
CA LEU A 48 6.48 -12.06 -11.34
C LEU A 48 6.56 -13.57 -11.08
N GLU A 49 7.01 -14.35 -12.08
CA GLU A 49 7.25 -15.79 -11.94
C GLU A 49 8.37 -16.08 -10.93
N GLU A 50 9.45 -15.31 -10.97
CA GLU A 50 10.56 -15.45 -10.01
C GLU A 50 10.15 -15.00 -8.61
N ALA A 51 9.51 -13.84 -8.48
CA ALA A 51 9.08 -13.26 -7.21
C ALA A 51 8.15 -14.22 -6.43
N ALA A 52 7.34 -15.00 -7.14
CA ALA A 52 6.49 -16.02 -6.53
C ALA A 52 7.31 -17.11 -5.79
N ARG A 53 8.59 -17.31 -6.13
CA ARG A 53 9.51 -18.28 -5.51
C ARG A 53 10.43 -17.66 -4.45
N TRP A 54 10.40 -16.34 -4.30
CA TRP A 54 11.37 -15.62 -3.44
C TRP A 54 11.01 -15.60 -1.96
N ASN A 55 9.91 -16.22 -1.56
CA ASN A 55 9.43 -16.20 -0.18
C ASN A 55 9.27 -14.77 0.36
N LEU A 56 8.76 -13.86 -0.49
CA LEU A 56 8.43 -12.50 -0.09
C LEU A 56 7.33 -12.53 0.98
N PRO A 57 7.33 -11.59 1.93
CA PRO A 57 6.22 -11.43 2.85
C PRO A 57 4.91 -11.19 2.09
N VAL A 58 3.82 -11.72 2.63
CA VAL A 58 2.53 -11.74 1.93
C VAL A 58 1.42 -11.15 2.81
N LEU A 59 0.55 -10.36 2.19
CA LEU A 59 -0.77 -9.99 2.70
C LEU A 59 -1.82 -10.72 1.86
N GLY A 60 -2.75 -11.40 2.51
CA GLY A 60 -3.72 -12.28 1.89
C GLY A 60 -3.32 -13.75 1.94
N ARG A 61 -4.02 -14.58 1.17
CA ARG A 61 -3.74 -16.02 1.09
C ARG A 61 -2.50 -16.26 0.24
N ALA A 62 -1.58 -17.06 0.73
CA ALA A 62 -0.32 -17.37 0.02
C ALA A 62 -0.53 -18.05 -1.34
N ASP A 63 -1.65 -18.77 -1.49
CA ASP A 63 -2.06 -19.48 -2.70
C ASP A 63 -3.07 -18.71 -3.58
N ALA A 64 -3.33 -17.44 -3.28
CA ALA A 64 -4.24 -16.63 -4.08
C ALA A 64 -3.73 -16.47 -5.53
N PRO A 65 -4.62 -16.66 -6.55
CA PRO A 65 -4.19 -16.70 -7.94
C PRO A 65 -3.77 -15.32 -8.50
N LEU A 66 -4.33 -14.23 -7.99
CA LEU A 66 -3.95 -12.89 -8.41
C LEU A 66 -2.81 -12.39 -7.52
N THR A 67 -1.70 -12.03 -8.14
CA THR A 67 -0.52 -11.53 -7.43
C THR A 67 -0.25 -10.08 -7.79
N LEU A 68 -0.10 -9.25 -6.77
CA LEU A 68 0.39 -7.90 -6.84
C LEU A 68 1.72 -7.84 -6.09
N VAL A 69 2.82 -7.44 -6.75
CA VAL A 69 4.11 -7.21 -6.09
C VAL A 69 4.26 -5.73 -5.84
N LEU A 70 4.45 -5.34 -4.58
CA LEU A 70 4.60 -3.95 -4.15
C LEU A 70 6.06 -3.66 -3.80
N PHE A 71 6.70 -2.79 -4.56
CA PHE A 71 7.98 -2.16 -4.23
C PHE A 71 7.73 -0.89 -3.42
N PHE A 72 8.33 -0.78 -2.25
CA PHE A 72 8.06 0.31 -1.33
C PHE A 72 9.25 0.66 -0.44
N ASP A 73 9.21 1.85 0.16
CA ASP A 73 10.17 2.35 1.13
C ASP A 73 9.45 2.96 2.33
N TYR A 74 9.88 2.66 3.55
CA TYR A 74 9.25 3.17 4.78
C TYR A 74 9.34 4.69 4.95
N HIS A 75 10.28 5.35 4.29
CA HIS A 75 10.37 6.82 4.26
C HIS A 75 9.47 7.46 3.18
N CYS A 76 8.89 6.66 2.29
CA CYS A 76 8.07 7.17 1.22
C CYS A 76 6.71 7.67 1.73
N PRO A 77 6.37 8.97 1.55
CA PRO A 77 5.08 9.49 1.98
C PRO A 77 3.90 8.89 1.20
N PHE A 78 4.12 8.56 -0.08
CA PHE A 78 3.09 7.92 -0.92
C PHE A 78 2.87 6.45 -0.54
N CYS A 79 3.93 5.72 -0.12
CA CYS A 79 3.77 4.37 0.43
C CYS A 79 2.96 4.41 1.73
N ARG A 80 3.21 5.40 2.60
CA ARG A 80 2.42 5.61 3.83
C ARG A 80 0.95 5.94 3.56
N GLN A 81 0.64 6.59 2.44
CA GLN A 81 -0.74 6.84 2.00
C GLN A 81 -1.42 5.58 1.45
N LEU A 82 -0.66 4.73 0.75
CA LEU A 82 -1.16 3.49 0.15
C LEU A 82 -1.41 2.41 1.18
N GLU A 83 -0.57 2.32 2.21
CA GLU A 83 -0.56 1.21 3.18
C GLU A 83 -1.94 0.91 3.80
N PRO A 84 -2.71 1.89 4.32
CA PRO A 84 -4.02 1.62 4.91
C PRO A 84 -5.07 1.13 3.91
N GLU A 85 -4.83 1.26 2.59
CA GLU A 85 -5.75 0.81 1.55
C GLU A 85 -5.57 -0.69 1.21
N LEU A 86 -4.42 -1.29 1.53
CA LEU A 86 -4.10 -2.66 1.16
C LEU A 86 -4.88 -3.72 1.95
N PRO A 87 -4.98 -3.66 3.29
CA PRO A 87 -5.75 -4.67 4.04
C PRO A 87 -7.22 -4.75 3.64
N PRO A 88 -7.99 -3.64 3.51
CA PRO A 88 -9.37 -3.72 3.04
C PRO A 88 -9.47 -4.15 1.57
N LEU A 89 -8.50 -3.80 0.71
CA LEU A 89 -8.45 -4.28 -0.67
C LEU A 89 -8.38 -5.81 -0.72
N VAL A 90 -7.44 -6.41 0.02
CA VAL A 90 -7.25 -7.86 0.07
C VAL A 90 -8.43 -8.55 0.75
N ALA A 91 -8.99 -7.98 1.81
CA ALA A 91 -10.17 -8.52 2.47
C ALA A 91 -11.40 -8.59 1.54
N ALA A 92 -11.56 -7.57 0.67
CA ALA A 92 -12.63 -7.55 -0.33
C ALA A 92 -12.35 -8.45 -1.55
N ASN A 93 -11.12 -8.93 -1.73
CA ASN A 93 -10.70 -9.73 -2.88
C ASN A 93 -9.92 -10.97 -2.40
N PRO A 94 -10.59 -12.05 -1.95
CA PRO A 94 -9.93 -13.25 -1.40
C PRO A 94 -9.05 -14.02 -2.40
N ASP A 95 -9.18 -13.71 -3.68
CA ASP A 95 -8.37 -14.22 -4.79
C ASP A 95 -7.10 -13.38 -5.04
N LEU A 96 -6.89 -12.29 -4.30
CA LEU A 96 -5.72 -11.40 -4.38
C LEU A 96 -4.75 -11.68 -3.23
N ARG A 97 -3.46 -11.68 -3.55
CA ARG A 97 -2.36 -11.51 -2.59
C ARG A 97 -1.47 -10.35 -2.98
N VAL A 98 -0.93 -9.68 -1.97
CA VAL A 98 0.13 -8.66 -2.14
C VAL A 98 1.44 -9.23 -1.60
N LEU A 99 2.48 -9.26 -2.42
CA LEU A 99 3.85 -9.62 -2.05
C LEU A 99 4.64 -8.34 -1.81
N PHE A 100 5.30 -8.25 -0.66
CA PHE A 100 6.04 -7.07 -0.25
C PHE A 100 7.52 -7.18 -0.67
N ALA A 101 7.94 -6.36 -1.62
CA ALA A 101 9.33 -6.21 -2.04
C ALA A 101 9.96 -4.99 -1.35
N GLU A 102 10.68 -5.22 -0.25
CA GLU A 102 11.42 -4.18 0.45
C GLU A 102 12.41 -3.49 -0.51
N TYR A 103 12.19 -2.21 -0.78
CA TYR A 103 12.93 -1.43 -1.78
C TYR A 103 13.46 -0.12 -1.17
N PRO A 104 14.47 -0.20 -0.28
CA PRO A 104 14.98 0.93 0.50
C PRO A 104 15.90 1.85 -0.31
N VAL A 105 15.32 2.74 -1.12
CA VAL A 105 16.06 3.62 -2.06
C VAL A 105 16.09 5.09 -1.65
N LEU A 106 15.20 5.53 -0.74
CA LEU A 106 15.04 6.96 -0.47
C LEU A 106 16.07 7.52 0.50
N ARG A 107 16.48 6.74 1.52
CA ARG A 107 17.40 7.21 2.57
C ARG A 107 18.30 6.08 3.04
N PRO A 108 19.51 6.39 3.54
CA PRO A 108 20.42 5.36 4.06
C PRO A 108 19.83 4.50 5.19
N ASP A 109 18.96 5.09 6.01
CA ASP A 109 18.31 4.40 7.11
C ASP A 109 17.03 3.65 6.71
N SER A 110 16.55 3.78 5.46
CA SER A 110 15.48 2.93 4.90
C SER A 110 15.84 1.44 4.98
N ALA A 111 17.12 1.11 4.71
CA ALA A 111 17.59 -0.27 4.79
C ALA A 111 17.53 -0.85 6.20
N ILE A 112 17.64 -0.02 7.24
CA ILE A 112 17.49 -0.47 8.63
C ILE A 112 16.06 -0.88 8.90
N ALA A 113 15.07 -0.11 8.42
CA ALA A 113 13.65 -0.46 8.53
C ALA A 113 13.33 -1.78 7.82
N SER A 114 13.79 -1.93 6.57
CA SER A 114 13.63 -3.16 5.79
C SER A 114 14.23 -4.38 6.49
N ARG A 115 15.43 -4.25 7.07
CA ARG A 115 16.05 -5.31 7.85
C ARG A 115 15.24 -5.70 9.08
N MET A 116 14.69 -4.72 9.82
CA MET A 116 13.82 -4.98 10.97
C MET A 116 12.56 -5.72 10.56
N ALA A 117 11.90 -5.31 9.48
CA ALA A 117 10.69 -5.96 8.98
C ALA A 117 10.94 -7.42 8.54
N LEU A 118 12.00 -7.65 7.76
CA LEU A 118 12.35 -8.99 7.30
C LEU A 118 12.84 -9.89 8.44
N ALA A 119 13.52 -9.33 9.45
CA ALA A 119 13.88 -10.08 10.66
C ALA A 119 12.64 -10.47 11.48
N ALA A 120 11.63 -9.60 11.53
CA ALA A 120 10.34 -9.93 12.15
C ALA A 120 9.59 -11.02 11.36
N ALA A 121 9.74 -11.06 10.02
CA ALA A 121 9.20 -12.14 9.19
C ALA A 121 9.71 -13.52 9.61
N ALA A 122 10.98 -13.64 9.98
CA ALA A 122 11.58 -14.88 10.49
C ALA A 122 10.97 -15.35 11.83
N GLN A 123 10.17 -14.52 12.47
CA GLN A 123 9.40 -14.84 13.68
C GLN A 123 7.88 -14.84 13.42
N GLY A 124 7.43 -14.81 12.14
CA GLY A 124 6.02 -14.76 11.77
C GLY A 124 5.33 -13.43 12.14
N ARG A 125 6.10 -12.35 12.23
CA ARG A 125 5.63 -11.02 12.69
C ARG A 125 5.82 -9.91 11.65
N TYR A 126 5.89 -10.26 10.36
CA TYR A 126 6.13 -9.28 9.30
C TYR A 126 5.07 -8.18 9.27
N LEU A 127 3.80 -8.52 9.10
CA LEU A 127 2.73 -7.53 8.95
C LEU A 127 2.59 -6.59 10.16
N PRO A 128 2.63 -7.07 11.42
CA PRO A 128 2.70 -6.19 12.57
C PRO A 128 3.92 -5.26 12.59
N ALA A 129 5.08 -5.76 12.16
CA ALA A 129 6.31 -4.95 12.08
C ALA A 129 6.22 -3.89 10.97
N HIS A 130 5.72 -4.28 9.81
CA HIS A 130 5.48 -3.42 8.67
C HIS A 130 4.56 -2.24 9.03
N ASP A 131 3.41 -2.51 9.62
CA ASP A 131 2.47 -1.51 10.09
C ASP A 131 3.10 -0.59 11.17
N TRP A 132 3.84 -1.16 12.13
CA TRP A 132 4.53 -0.37 13.14
C TRP A 132 5.58 0.57 12.53
N LEU A 133 6.38 0.08 11.59
CA LEU A 133 7.43 0.86 10.92
C LEU A 133 6.83 2.03 10.12
N PHE A 134 5.73 1.84 9.42
CA PHE A 134 5.07 2.96 8.72
C PHE A 134 4.51 4.05 9.65
N ARG A 135 4.27 3.74 10.93
CA ARG A 135 3.85 4.75 11.93
C ARG A 135 5.01 5.54 12.54
N VAL A 136 6.25 5.07 12.39
CA VAL A 136 7.42 5.77 12.91
C VAL A 136 7.57 7.13 12.23
N GLN A 137 7.83 8.15 13.05
CA GLN A 137 8.20 9.48 12.59
C GLN A 137 9.72 9.68 12.76
N GLY A 138 10.38 10.18 11.73
CA GLY A 138 11.80 10.48 11.78
C GLY A 138 12.70 9.35 11.23
N ARG A 139 13.85 9.14 11.85
CA ARG A 139 14.88 8.22 11.35
C ARG A 139 14.75 6.83 11.95
N TYR A 140 15.08 5.81 11.15
CA TYR A 140 15.20 4.44 11.62
C TYR A 140 16.60 4.16 12.18
N SER A 141 16.67 3.39 13.26
CA SER A 141 17.94 2.96 13.85
C SER A 141 17.77 1.62 14.57
N ALA A 142 18.88 0.87 14.73
CA ALA A 142 18.88 -0.39 15.46
C ALA A 142 18.44 -0.25 16.93
N HIS A 143 18.53 0.95 17.52
CA HIS A 143 18.04 1.23 18.87
C HIS A 143 16.52 1.07 19.02
N MET A 144 15.78 1.01 17.90
CA MET A 144 14.32 0.81 17.90
C MET A 144 13.92 -0.67 18.04
N VAL A 145 14.87 -1.60 17.92
CA VAL A 145 14.61 -3.05 17.99
C VAL A 145 13.86 -3.47 19.26
N PRO A 146 14.22 -3.03 20.48
CA PRO A 146 13.48 -3.41 21.67
C PRO A 146 12.01 -2.92 21.66
N ALA A 147 11.79 -1.68 21.19
CA ALA A 147 10.44 -1.10 21.10
C ALA A 147 9.58 -1.81 20.05
N LEU A 148 10.15 -2.08 18.88
CA LEU A 148 9.50 -2.87 17.83
C LEU A 148 9.15 -4.27 18.35
N ALA A 149 10.11 -4.98 18.95
CA ALA A 149 9.93 -6.34 19.45
C ALA A 149 8.79 -6.40 20.49
N ALA A 150 8.76 -5.45 21.43
CA ALA A 150 7.70 -5.35 22.42
C ALA A 150 6.32 -5.08 21.78
N ALA A 151 6.27 -4.21 20.77
CA ALA A 151 5.03 -3.86 20.08
C ALA A 151 4.42 -5.04 19.29
N ILE A 152 5.27 -5.91 18.71
CA ILE A 152 4.81 -7.02 17.84
C ILE A 152 4.86 -8.40 18.52
N GLY A 153 5.27 -8.48 19.78
CA GLY A 153 5.42 -9.75 20.51
C GLY A 153 6.51 -10.65 19.95
N ALA A 154 7.65 -10.06 19.55
CA ALA A 154 8.82 -10.78 19.03
C ALA A 154 9.94 -10.83 20.06
N ASP A 155 10.89 -11.77 19.88
CA ASP A 155 12.12 -11.82 20.66
C ASP A 155 13.10 -10.76 20.15
N PRO A 156 13.53 -9.79 20.99
CA PRO A 156 14.40 -8.71 20.57
C PRO A 156 15.82 -9.18 20.21
N GLY A 157 16.36 -10.20 20.90
CA GLY A 157 17.68 -10.74 20.63
C GLY A 157 17.73 -11.44 19.28
N ARG A 158 16.73 -12.29 18.98
CA ARG A 158 16.58 -12.92 17.66
C ARG A 158 16.39 -11.87 16.57
N LEU A 159 15.59 -10.83 16.83
CA LEU A 159 15.33 -9.78 15.84
C LEU A 159 16.64 -9.05 15.52
N ALA A 160 17.42 -8.64 16.53
CA ALA A 160 18.72 -7.99 16.36
C ALA A 160 19.73 -8.85 15.59
N MET A 161 19.85 -10.14 15.93
CA MET A 161 20.76 -11.04 15.22
C MET A 161 20.31 -11.31 13.78
N THR A 162 19.00 -11.50 13.55
CA THR A 162 18.47 -11.86 12.25
C THR A 162 18.59 -10.69 11.28
N MET A 163 18.35 -9.44 11.71
CA MET A 163 18.44 -8.28 10.82
C MET A 163 19.84 -8.04 10.24
N GLU A 164 20.89 -8.55 10.90
CA GLU A 164 22.27 -8.47 10.40
C GLU A 164 22.71 -9.72 9.62
N SER A 165 21.83 -10.69 9.45
CA SER A 165 22.17 -11.97 8.80
C SER A 165 22.31 -11.83 7.27
N PRO A 166 23.20 -12.64 6.65
CA PRO A 166 23.38 -12.63 5.20
C PRO A 166 22.08 -12.87 4.38
N PRO A 167 21.15 -13.74 4.79
CA PRO A 167 19.89 -13.91 4.06
C PRO A 167 19.07 -12.62 3.94
N ILE A 168 19.01 -11.81 5.01
CA ILE A 168 18.30 -10.52 4.98
C ILE A 168 18.96 -9.54 4.01
N ALA A 169 20.30 -9.42 4.08
CA ALA A 169 21.03 -8.57 3.15
C ALA A 169 20.86 -9.01 1.69
N THR A 170 20.85 -10.32 1.45
CA THR A 170 20.61 -10.90 0.11
C THR A 170 19.20 -10.63 -0.39
N ALA A 171 18.18 -10.76 0.45
CA ALA A 171 16.80 -10.47 0.08
C ALA A 171 16.61 -9.01 -0.33
N ILE A 172 17.15 -8.06 0.44
CA ILE A 172 17.07 -6.63 0.12
C ILE A 172 17.81 -6.34 -1.19
N ARG A 173 19.03 -6.86 -1.36
CA ARG A 173 19.81 -6.66 -2.59
C ARG A 173 19.07 -7.18 -3.81
N ARG A 174 18.51 -8.38 -3.73
CA ARG A 174 17.72 -8.98 -4.82
C ARG A 174 16.53 -8.09 -5.21
N ASN A 175 15.82 -7.51 -4.24
CA ASN A 175 14.72 -6.59 -4.54
C ASN A 175 15.23 -5.29 -5.17
N LEU A 176 16.38 -4.77 -4.74
CA LEU A 176 17.02 -3.59 -5.33
C LEU A 176 17.45 -3.86 -6.78
N ASP A 177 18.12 -5.00 -7.02
CA ASP A 177 18.55 -5.41 -8.35
C ASP A 177 17.34 -5.60 -9.30
N ALA A 178 16.26 -6.21 -8.80
CA ALA A 178 15.03 -6.41 -9.56
C ALA A 178 14.36 -5.07 -9.90
N GLY A 179 14.21 -4.17 -8.93
CA GLY A 179 13.61 -2.85 -9.19
C GLY A 179 14.43 -2.04 -10.21
N GLN A 180 15.75 -2.09 -10.11
CA GLN A 180 16.63 -1.44 -11.07
C GLN A 180 16.50 -2.06 -12.48
N TRP A 181 16.48 -3.39 -12.57
CA TRP A 181 16.31 -4.10 -13.85
C TRP A 181 14.95 -3.81 -14.51
N LEU A 182 13.89 -3.68 -13.71
CA LEU A 182 12.54 -3.35 -14.16
C LEU A 182 12.35 -1.86 -14.49
N GLY A 183 13.34 -1.00 -14.19
CA GLY A 183 13.24 0.44 -14.39
C GLY A 183 12.31 1.14 -13.38
N ILE A 184 12.16 0.60 -12.17
CA ILE A 184 11.35 1.21 -11.12
C ILE A 184 12.09 2.43 -10.55
N ASP A 185 11.63 3.62 -10.92
CA ASP A 185 12.25 4.89 -10.57
C ASP A 185 11.72 5.49 -9.26
N GLY A 186 10.63 4.94 -8.71
CA GLY A 186 9.99 5.48 -7.51
C GLY A 186 9.20 4.46 -6.70
N THR A 187 8.70 4.91 -5.55
CA THR A 187 7.85 4.11 -4.68
C THR A 187 6.59 4.89 -4.30
N PRO A 188 5.45 4.19 -4.10
CA PRO A 188 5.24 2.77 -4.35
C PRO A 188 5.13 2.45 -5.84
N ALA A 189 5.60 1.27 -6.25
CA ALA A 189 5.34 0.68 -7.56
C ALA A 189 4.69 -0.68 -7.38
N MET A 190 3.57 -0.92 -8.06
CA MET A 190 2.77 -2.13 -7.93
C MET A 190 2.74 -2.86 -9.27
N LEU A 191 3.32 -4.07 -9.32
CA LEU A 191 3.40 -4.91 -10.52
C LEU A 191 2.42 -6.07 -10.45
N SER A 192 1.77 -6.32 -11.58
CA SER A 192 0.94 -7.50 -11.81
C SER A 192 1.04 -7.96 -13.27
N THR A 193 0.37 -9.04 -13.64
CA THR A 193 0.23 -9.48 -15.04
C THR A 193 -0.49 -8.45 -15.94
N ARG A 194 -1.11 -7.42 -15.36
CA ARG A 194 -1.72 -6.29 -16.07
C ARG A 194 -0.79 -5.11 -16.28
N GLY A 195 0.45 -5.23 -15.84
CA GLY A 195 1.45 -4.16 -15.88
C GLY A 195 1.64 -3.50 -14.52
N GLU A 196 2.13 -2.28 -14.55
CA GLU A 196 2.56 -1.52 -13.38
C GLU A 196 1.66 -0.32 -13.10
N ILE A 197 1.40 -0.07 -11.82
CA ILE A 197 0.84 1.19 -11.31
C ILE A 197 1.86 1.83 -10.38
N GLU A 198 2.19 3.09 -10.65
CA GLU A 198 3.10 3.88 -9.82
C GLU A 198 2.34 4.84 -8.91
N GLY A 199 2.93 5.10 -7.75
CA GLY A 199 2.42 6.06 -6.77
C GLY A 199 1.25 5.57 -5.94
N ALA A 200 0.82 6.40 -4.99
CA ALA A 200 -0.36 6.14 -4.18
C ALA A 200 -1.62 6.44 -4.99
N VAL A 201 -2.35 5.40 -5.34
CA VAL A 201 -3.63 5.52 -6.04
C VAL A 201 -4.79 5.30 -5.08
N PRO A 202 -5.95 5.99 -5.28
CA PRO A 202 -7.12 5.83 -4.41
C PRO A 202 -7.69 4.40 -4.46
N ALA A 203 -8.35 3.96 -3.37
CA ALA A 203 -8.99 2.66 -3.27
C ALA A 203 -9.87 2.27 -4.48
N PRO A 204 -10.69 3.16 -5.07
CA PRO A 204 -11.47 2.81 -6.27
C PRO A 204 -10.60 2.41 -7.47
N VAL A 205 -9.42 3.01 -7.61
CA VAL A 205 -8.45 2.68 -8.68
C VAL A 205 -7.87 1.29 -8.44
N LEU A 206 -7.47 0.99 -7.19
CA LEU A 206 -6.98 -0.34 -6.81
C LEU A 206 -8.04 -1.41 -7.09
N GLN A 207 -9.30 -1.16 -6.74
CA GLN A 207 -10.41 -2.09 -7.01
C GLN A 207 -10.60 -2.33 -8.52
N GLN A 208 -10.54 -1.27 -9.33
CA GLN A 208 -10.62 -1.39 -10.79
C GLN A 208 -9.44 -2.18 -11.36
N PHE A 209 -8.23 -1.97 -10.81
CA PHE A 209 -7.06 -2.71 -11.23
C PHE A 209 -7.17 -4.20 -10.92
N VAL A 210 -7.61 -4.56 -9.72
CA VAL A 210 -7.86 -5.96 -9.34
C VAL A 210 -8.94 -6.58 -10.23
N ALA A 211 -10.01 -5.86 -10.54
CA ALA A 211 -11.03 -6.33 -11.47
C ALA A 211 -10.45 -6.59 -12.88
N ALA A 212 -9.58 -5.70 -13.37
CA ALA A 212 -8.89 -5.87 -14.65
C ALA A 212 -7.94 -7.09 -14.65
N MET A 213 -7.21 -7.32 -13.54
CA MET A 213 -6.38 -8.53 -13.36
C MET A 213 -7.23 -9.80 -13.46
N ARG A 214 -8.38 -9.82 -12.80
CA ARG A 214 -9.32 -10.97 -12.80
C ARG A 214 -9.86 -11.26 -14.19
N HIS A 215 -10.27 -10.23 -14.94
CA HIS A 215 -10.73 -10.37 -16.32
C HIS A 215 -9.64 -10.94 -17.24
N ALA A 216 -8.41 -10.47 -17.12
CA ALA A 216 -7.30 -11.00 -17.91
C ALA A 216 -7.01 -12.46 -17.60
N ALA A 217 -7.02 -12.85 -16.33
CA ALA A 217 -6.81 -14.22 -15.90
C ALA A 217 -7.92 -15.16 -16.43
N ALA A 218 -9.18 -14.71 -16.40
CA ALA A 218 -10.32 -15.48 -16.90
C ALA A 218 -10.33 -15.64 -18.43
N ALA A 219 -9.84 -14.64 -19.18
CA ALA A 219 -9.78 -14.65 -20.64
C ALA A 219 -8.63 -15.51 -21.18
N GLY A 220 -7.73 -16.02 -20.35
CA GLY A 220 -6.52 -16.73 -20.79
C GLY A 220 -5.61 -15.85 -21.67
N VAL A 221 -5.79 -14.54 -21.59
CA VAL A 221 -5.04 -13.57 -22.40
C VAL A 221 -3.61 -13.55 -21.89
N ALA A 222 -2.72 -14.23 -22.62
CA ALA A 222 -1.31 -13.90 -22.56
C ALA A 222 -1.17 -12.39 -22.85
N PRO A 223 -0.24 -11.67 -22.19
CA PRO A 223 -0.07 -10.24 -22.41
C PRO A 223 0.13 -9.97 -23.92
N GLU A 224 -0.61 -9.00 -24.44
CA GLU A 224 -0.39 -8.52 -25.80
C GLU A 224 1.03 -7.98 -25.87
N ARG A 225 1.85 -8.56 -26.73
CA ARG A 225 3.20 -8.06 -26.99
C ARG A 225 3.05 -6.66 -27.59
N PRO A 226 3.68 -5.63 -27.03
CA PRO A 226 3.75 -4.36 -27.73
C PRO A 226 4.48 -4.54 -29.05
N ALA A 227 3.93 -3.94 -30.11
CA ALA A 227 4.47 -3.97 -31.48
C ALA A 227 5.78 -3.20 -31.59
#